data_4a1d06b56e81d10d877d990933ff61fe
#
_entry.id   4a1d06b56e81d10d877d990933ff61fe
#
_cell.length_a   1.000
_cell.length_b   1.000
_cell.length_c   1.000
_cell.angle_alpha   90.00
_cell.angle_beta   90.00
_cell.angle_gamma   90.00
#
_symmetry.space_group_name_H-M   'P 1'
#
loop_
_entity.id
_entity.type
_entity.pdbx_description
1 polymer ?
#
loop_
_entity_poly.entity_id
_entity_poly.type
_entity_poly.pdbx_seq_one_letter_code
_entity_poly.pdbx_strand_id
1 'polypeptide(L)'
;MSRIGIIIGSTRDKAVGKVVGEWLNDVAQGRKDGVEYTLLDLKEFDIPVLTTEVVPAAANKQYEDEKVQAWSDAVDACDGFIFITPEYNRSVPGPFKNAFDCLAAEWAGKPVAFV
;
A
#
# COMPACT_ATOMS: atom_id res chain seq x y z
N MET A 1 18.93 -6.33 -2.33
CA MET A 1 18.10 -6.75 -1.18
C MET A 1 16.64 -6.52 -1.51
N SER A 2 15.80 -7.53 -1.33
CA SER A 2 14.37 -7.40 -1.56
C SER A 2 13.70 -6.60 -0.44
N ARG A 3 12.72 -5.79 -0.81
CA ARG A 3 11.91 -5.03 0.13
C ARG A 3 10.44 -5.43 -0.01
N ILE A 4 9.81 -5.78 1.10
CA ILE A 4 8.40 -6.14 1.17
C ILE A 4 7.65 -5.02 1.91
N GLY A 5 6.64 -4.47 1.25
CA GLY A 5 5.74 -3.50 1.86
C GLY A 5 4.59 -4.21 2.58
N ILE A 6 4.40 -3.91 3.86
CA ILE A 6 3.25 -4.37 4.63
C ILE A 6 2.26 -3.22 4.62
N ILE A 7 1.16 -3.35 3.87
CA ILE A 7 0.20 -2.27 3.68
C ILE A 7 -1.03 -2.50 4.55
N ILE A 8 -1.31 -1.54 5.43
CA ILE A 8 -2.55 -1.50 6.21
C ILE A 8 -3.61 -0.81 5.35
N GLY A 9 -4.57 -1.59 4.86
CA GLY A 9 -5.58 -1.11 3.90
C GLY A 9 -6.80 -0.45 4.53
N SER A 10 -6.98 -0.56 5.86
CA SER A 10 -8.10 0.10 6.54
C SER A 10 -7.73 1.53 6.92
N THR A 11 -8.63 2.47 6.66
CA THR A 11 -8.46 3.87 7.03
C THR A 11 -9.37 4.30 8.17
N ARG A 12 -10.11 3.36 8.77
CA ARG A 12 -10.98 3.67 9.92
C ARG A 12 -10.16 4.05 11.14
N ASP A 13 -10.72 4.93 11.96
CA ASP A 13 -10.15 5.23 13.28
C ASP A 13 -10.17 3.96 14.15
N LYS A 14 -9.08 3.71 14.87
CA LYS A 14 -8.93 2.52 15.71
C LYS A 14 -9.16 1.21 14.94
N ALA A 15 -8.72 1.15 13.68
CA ALA A 15 -8.89 -0.04 12.86
C ALA A 15 -8.14 -1.24 13.44
N VAL A 16 -8.80 -2.41 13.43
CA VAL A 16 -8.16 -3.68 13.83
C VAL A 16 -6.98 -4.01 12.92
N GLY A 17 -7.09 -3.67 11.64
CA GLY A 17 -6.01 -3.88 10.67
C GLY A 17 -4.70 -3.21 11.05
N LYS A 18 -4.75 -2.08 11.73
CA LYS A 18 -3.54 -1.42 12.23
C LYS A 18 -2.84 -2.27 13.29
N VAL A 19 -3.59 -2.85 14.20
CA VAL A 19 -3.04 -3.75 15.24
C VAL A 19 -2.41 -4.98 14.59
N VAL A 20 -3.10 -5.57 13.63
CA VAL A 20 -2.58 -6.74 12.88
C VAL A 20 -1.31 -6.36 12.11
N GLY A 21 -1.31 -5.20 11.46
CA GLY A 21 -0.16 -4.71 10.71
C GLY A 21 1.07 -4.47 11.58
N GLU A 22 0.88 -3.85 12.72
CA GLU A 22 1.96 -3.61 13.68
C GLU A 22 2.52 -4.93 14.21
N TRP A 23 1.65 -5.88 14.55
CA TRP A 23 2.08 -7.22 14.97
C TRP A 23 2.88 -7.92 13.89
N LEU A 24 2.37 -7.92 12.66
CA LEU A 24 3.07 -8.56 11.54
C LEU A 24 4.42 -7.90 11.28
N ASN A 25 4.48 -6.58 11.35
CA ASN A 25 5.74 -5.85 11.19
C ASN A 25 6.75 -6.23 12.27
N ASP A 26 6.32 -6.36 13.53
CA ASP A 26 7.19 -6.79 14.61
C ASP A 26 7.76 -8.18 14.37
N VAL A 27 6.92 -9.12 13.92
CA VAL A 27 7.36 -10.47 13.55
C VAL A 27 8.36 -10.39 12.39
N ALA A 28 8.06 -9.60 11.37
CA ALA A 28 8.92 -9.45 10.19
C ALA A 28 10.29 -8.86 10.54
N GLN A 29 10.34 -7.86 11.40
CA GLN A 29 11.61 -7.24 11.82
C GLN A 29 12.51 -8.23 12.57
N GLY A 30 11.93 -9.24 13.21
CA GLY A 30 12.69 -10.30 13.88
C GLY A 30 13.25 -11.36 12.95
N ARG A 31 12.87 -11.38 11.68
CA ARG A 31 13.38 -12.34 10.71
C ARG A 31 14.79 -11.96 10.27
N LYS A 32 15.62 -12.98 10.03
CA LYS A 32 17.01 -12.80 9.58
C LYS A 32 17.18 -13.47 8.22
N ASP A 33 16.34 -13.09 7.27
CA ASP A 33 16.29 -13.68 5.94
C ASP A 33 16.88 -12.78 4.83
N GLY A 34 17.47 -11.65 5.22
CA GLY A 34 18.04 -10.70 4.26
C GLY A 34 16.99 -9.86 3.54
N VAL A 35 15.71 -9.96 3.91
CA VAL A 35 14.62 -9.19 3.35
C VAL A 35 14.34 -7.99 4.24
N GLU A 36 14.15 -6.83 3.62
CA GLU A 36 13.74 -5.61 4.31
C GLU A 36 12.21 -5.50 4.30
N TYR A 37 11.62 -5.23 5.46
CA TYR A 37 10.16 -5.06 5.58
C TYR A 37 9.85 -3.63 5.99
N THR A 38 8.88 -3.00 5.33
CA THR A 38 8.44 -1.64 5.65
C THR A 38 6.93 -1.61 5.84
N LEU A 39 6.50 -0.96 6.91
CA LEU A 39 5.07 -0.81 7.22
C LEU A 39 4.54 0.45 6.54
N LEU A 40 3.50 0.29 5.73
CA LEU A 40 2.85 1.38 5.01
C LEU A 40 1.41 1.49 5.49
N ASP A 41 1.13 2.49 6.32
CA ASP A 41 -0.22 2.74 6.82
C ASP A 41 -0.96 3.66 5.86
N LEU A 42 -1.92 3.12 5.11
CA LEU A 42 -2.65 3.86 4.09
C LEU A 42 -3.32 5.12 4.64
N LYS A 43 -3.81 5.07 5.88
CA LYS A 43 -4.44 6.23 6.51
C LYS A 43 -3.49 7.43 6.60
N GLU A 44 -2.22 7.20 6.87
CA GLU A 44 -1.23 8.27 6.99
C GLU A 44 -0.90 8.92 5.67
N PHE A 45 -1.03 8.20 4.56
CA PHE A 45 -0.83 8.77 3.22
C PHE A 45 -1.93 9.75 2.84
N ASP A 46 -3.13 9.57 3.37
CA ASP A 46 -4.28 10.45 3.13
C ASP A 46 -4.51 10.72 1.64
N ILE A 47 -4.63 9.65 0.87
CA ILE A 47 -4.70 9.71 -0.59
C ILE A 47 -6.08 10.23 -1.03
N PRO A 48 -6.13 11.28 -1.87
CA PRO A 48 -7.41 11.79 -2.37
C PRO A 48 -8.05 10.79 -3.35
N VAL A 49 -9.37 10.92 -3.52
CA VAL A 49 -10.08 10.16 -4.55
C VAL A 49 -9.56 10.55 -5.93
N LEU A 50 -9.32 9.55 -6.77
CA LEU A 50 -8.79 9.76 -8.13
C LEU A 50 -9.76 10.59 -8.96
N THR A 51 -9.30 11.77 -9.41
CA THR A 51 -10.08 12.70 -10.24
C THR A 51 -9.27 13.30 -11.38
N THR A 52 -8.03 12.87 -11.57
CA THR A 52 -7.12 13.48 -12.55
C THR A 52 -7.52 13.15 -14.00
N GLU A 53 -7.25 14.08 -14.91
CA GLU A 53 -7.49 13.85 -16.34
C GLU A 53 -6.53 12.80 -16.90
N VAL A 54 -5.29 12.82 -16.47
CA VAL A 54 -4.30 11.84 -16.88
C VAL A 54 -4.52 10.55 -16.09
N VAL A 55 -4.81 9.46 -16.78
CA VAL A 55 -4.96 8.16 -16.11
C VAL A 55 -3.61 7.69 -15.55
N PRO A 56 -3.58 7.02 -14.40
CA PRO A 56 -2.32 6.62 -13.76
C PRO A 56 -1.40 5.79 -14.65
N ALA A 57 -1.96 4.94 -15.52
CA ALA A 57 -1.19 4.15 -16.48
C ALA A 57 -0.38 5.01 -17.46
N ALA A 58 -0.82 6.24 -17.72
CA ALA A 58 -0.16 7.20 -18.60
C ALA A 58 0.68 8.24 -17.84
N ALA A 59 0.63 8.22 -16.51
CA ALA A 59 1.30 9.22 -15.68
C ALA A 59 2.82 9.03 -15.58
N ASN A 60 3.31 7.85 -15.92
CA ASN A 60 4.73 7.52 -15.89
C ASN A 60 5.37 7.76 -14.50
N LYS A 61 4.64 7.39 -13.44
CA LYS A 61 5.05 7.54 -12.03
C LYS A 61 5.27 8.99 -11.60
N GLN A 62 4.68 9.94 -12.33
CA GLN A 62 4.75 11.37 -12.05
C GLN A 62 3.35 11.91 -11.77
N TYR A 63 3.13 12.43 -10.57
CA TYR A 63 1.81 12.86 -10.12
C TYR A 63 1.87 14.30 -9.61
N GLU A 64 0.80 15.07 -9.86
CA GLU A 64 0.71 16.45 -9.39
C GLU A 64 0.48 16.55 -7.89
N ASP A 65 -0.33 15.62 -7.33
CA ASP A 65 -0.62 15.61 -5.91
C ASP A 65 0.55 15.02 -5.12
N GLU A 66 1.02 15.77 -4.13
CA GLU A 66 2.18 15.37 -3.31
C GLU A 66 1.93 14.07 -2.52
N LYS A 67 0.68 13.85 -2.08
CA LYS A 67 0.32 12.65 -1.33
C LYS A 67 0.34 11.42 -2.22
N VAL A 68 -0.16 11.55 -3.44
CA VAL A 68 -0.11 10.49 -4.43
C VAL A 68 1.34 10.20 -4.82
N GLN A 69 2.16 11.22 -5.00
CA GLN A 69 3.58 11.03 -5.30
C GLN A 69 4.30 10.30 -4.17
N ALA A 70 4.04 10.67 -2.92
CA ALA A 70 4.64 9.98 -1.76
C ALA A 70 4.22 8.51 -1.71
N TRP A 71 2.96 8.21 -2.01
CA TRP A 71 2.44 6.85 -2.10
C TRP A 71 3.12 6.08 -3.24
N SER A 72 3.22 6.69 -4.41
CA SER A 72 3.92 6.10 -5.56
C SER A 72 5.36 5.74 -5.20
N ASP A 73 6.10 6.66 -4.59
CA ASP A 73 7.49 6.46 -4.23
C ASP A 73 7.64 5.29 -3.24
N ALA A 74 6.76 5.22 -2.25
CA ALA A 74 6.79 4.15 -1.25
C ALA A 74 6.48 2.78 -1.87
N VAL A 75 5.49 2.70 -2.74
CA VAL A 75 5.10 1.45 -3.43
C VAL A 75 6.16 1.03 -4.43
N ASP A 76 6.66 1.97 -5.21
CA ASP A 76 7.67 1.68 -6.24
C ASP A 76 8.97 1.14 -5.66
N ALA A 77 9.30 1.55 -4.43
CA ALA A 77 10.49 1.06 -3.73
C ALA A 77 10.38 -0.40 -3.26
N CYS A 78 9.19 -0.98 -3.25
CA CYS A 78 8.96 -2.35 -2.80
C CYS A 78 9.02 -3.34 -3.96
N ASP A 79 9.46 -4.55 -3.67
CA ASP A 79 9.52 -5.66 -4.64
C ASP A 79 8.34 -6.61 -4.52
N GLY A 80 7.60 -6.53 -3.43
CA GLY A 80 6.39 -7.31 -3.17
C GLY A 80 5.64 -6.76 -1.98
N PHE A 81 4.46 -7.30 -1.70
CA PHE A 81 3.57 -6.74 -0.70
C PHE A 81 2.86 -7.81 0.12
N ILE A 82 2.55 -7.45 1.37
CA ILE A 82 1.56 -8.14 2.20
C ILE A 82 0.45 -7.12 2.45
N PHE A 83 -0.75 -7.40 1.94
CA PHE A 83 -1.92 -6.54 2.13
C PHE A 83 -2.69 -7.01 3.35
N ILE A 84 -2.85 -6.12 4.32
CA ILE A 84 -3.69 -6.35 5.49
C ILE A 84 -4.99 -5.61 5.23
N THR A 85 -6.06 -6.35 4.96
CA THR A 85 -7.31 -5.76 4.54
C THR A 85 -8.50 -6.37 5.27
N PRO A 86 -9.43 -5.54 5.79
CA PRO A 86 -10.74 -6.04 6.15
C PRO A 86 -11.52 -6.37 4.89
N GLU A 87 -12.61 -7.09 5.06
CA GLU A 87 -13.56 -7.38 3.99
C GLU A 87 -14.79 -6.49 4.17
N TYR A 88 -15.13 -5.71 3.15
CA TYR A 88 -16.34 -4.90 3.11
C TYR A 88 -17.13 -5.28 1.86
N ASN A 89 -18.32 -5.83 2.07
CA ASN A 89 -19.18 -6.23 0.96
C ASN A 89 -18.47 -7.14 -0.06
N ARG A 90 -17.71 -8.11 0.47
CA ARG A 90 -16.98 -9.13 -0.32
C ARG A 90 -15.82 -8.58 -1.15
N SER A 91 -15.28 -7.43 -0.78
CA SER A 91 -14.13 -6.84 -1.47
C SER A 91 -13.25 -6.07 -0.49
N VAL A 92 -12.26 -5.38 -1.00
CA VAL A 92 -11.40 -4.50 -0.20
C VAL A 92 -12.12 -3.18 0.10
N PRO A 93 -11.69 -2.45 1.14
CA PRO A 93 -12.24 -1.12 1.42
C PRO A 93 -12.11 -0.16 0.24
N GLY A 94 -13.08 0.77 0.10
CA GLY A 94 -13.05 1.79 -0.95
C GLY A 94 -11.74 2.57 -1.00
N PRO A 95 -11.25 3.12 0.14
CA PRO A 95 -9.96 3.83 0.15
C PRO A 95 -8.78 2.99 -0.32
N PHE A 96 -8.78 1.69 -0.02
CA PHE A 96 -7.73 0.79 -0.47
C PHE A 96 -7.79 0.58 -1.99
N LYS A 97 -8.99 0.34 -2.53
CA LYS A 97 -9.18 0.23 -3.98
C LYS A 97 -8.73 1.51 -4.69
N ASN A 98 -9.12 2.68 -4.14
CA ASN A 98 -8.68 3.97 -4.67
C ASN A 98 -7.15 4.09 -4.67
N ALA A 99 -6.49 3.63 -3.61
CA ALA A 99 -5.03 3.64 -3.52
C ALA A 99 -4.38 2.79 -4.61
N PHE A 100 -4.97 1.63 -4.96
CA PHE A 100 -4.49 0.84 -6.09
C PHE A 100 -4.65 1.61 -7.39
N ASP A 101 -5.81 2.22 -7.57
CA ASP A 101 -6.20 2.85 -8.82
C ASP A 101 -5.45 4.15 -9.09
N CYS A 102 -4.94 4.81 -8.05
CA CYS A 102 -4.12 6.01 -8.19
C CYS A 102 -2.74 5.74 -8.76
N LEU A 103 -2.31 4.48 -8.81
CA LEU A 103 -1.03 4.04 -9.35
C LEU A 103 -1.25 2.99 -10.44
N ALA A 104 -0.22 2.64 -11.17
CA ALA A 104 -0.29 1.59 -12.20
C ALA A 104 1.04 0.84 -12.33
N ALA A 105 2.03 1.44 -12.95
CA ALA A 105 3.32 0.80 -13.24
C ALA A 105 4.05 0.38 -11.96
N GLU A 106 3.80 1.06 -10.85
CA GLU A 106 4.41 0.78 -9.55
C GLU A 106 4.11 -0.65 -9.05
N TRP A 107 2.97 -1.21 -9.45
CA TRP A 107 2.52 -2.55 -9.05
C TRP A 107 3.05 -3.66 -9.96
N ALA A 108 3.48 -3.32 -11.17
CA ALA A 108 3.71 -4.30 -12.23
C ALA A 108 4.78 -5.35 -11.85
N GLY A 109 4.43 -6.62 -12.02
CA GLY A 109 5.35 -7.72 -11.82
C GLY A 109 5.69 -8.05 -10.36
N LYS A 110 4.96 -7.49 -9.41
CA LYS A 110 5.24 -7.66 -7.97
C LYS A 110 4.24 -8.60 -7.32
N PRO A 111 4.70 -9.58 -6.52
CA PRO A 111 3.81 -10.51 -5.84
C PRO A 111 3.09 -9.86 -4.67
N VAL A 112 1.91 -10.38 -4.35
CA VAL A 112 1.08 -9.92 -3.23
C VAL A 112 0.57 -11.13 -2.44
N ALA A 113 0.62 -11.01 -1.11
CA ALA A 113 -0.07 -11.91 -0.20
C ALA A 113 -1.13 -11.12 0.58
N PHE A 114 -2.17 -11.80 1.05
CA PHE A 114 -3.26 -11.18 1.80
C PHE A 114 -3.34 -11.74 3.23
N VAL A 115 -3.65 -10.85 4.14
CA VAL A 115 -3.93 -11.19 5.54
C VAL A 115 -5.25 -10.57 5.98
#